data_6d48a9cb4709059465bf40bf12839621
#
_entry.id   6d48a9cb4709059465bf40bf12839621
#
_cell.length_a   1.000
_cell.length_b   1.000
_cell.length_c   1.000
_cell.angle_alpha   90.00
_cell.angle_beta   90.00
_cell.angle_gamma   90.00
#
_symmetry.space_group_name_H-M   'P 1'
#
loop_
_entity.id
_entity.type
_entity.pdbx_description
1 polymer ?
#
loop_
_entity_poly.entity_id
_entity_poly.type
_entity_poly.pdbx_seq_one_letter_code
_entity_poly.pdbx_strand_id
1 'polypeptide(L)'
;KSGCPYGTRAAITGCGNNTRIPAPKRTAGERFQVPERIAFLMTGRHTFTPEDGAFPAAAYPFPEIPMLTSSQKVFDVLEFLCANGPHKALEVSKALSLQKSSVHRFLNSLIEFGYVRKDDQTGLFSVTLKVVQLGAMVSSKIDMVETGRSYMRELVATFDQATVSFATFMDKQVLVLRREYPRNCVTRIDLSQQLPAYCTGLGKALLSTKSEEEIDEYIATVPRTAYTLHTLTDGERLKQDLLAAKEKGYAEDISEISDSLHCVAVPILTPHGGLWAISLSGHCSV
;
A
#
# COMPACT_ATOMS: atom_id res chain seq x y z
N LYS A 1 -2.14 -32.89 -27.29
CA LYS A 1 -1.89 -32.40 -28.67
C LYS A 1 -2.76 -31.16 -28.87
N SER A 2 -2.24 -29.97 -28.64
CA SER A 2 -2.62 -28.73 -29.31
C SER A 2 -1.70 -27.62 -28.79
N GLY A 3 -0.94 -27.06 -29.71
CA GLY A 3 0.22 -26.23 -29.51
C GLY A 3 -0.11 -24.80 -29.12
N CYS A 4 0.83 -24.20 -28.48
CA CYS A 4 0.91 -22.78 -28.16
C CYS A 4 1.55 -22.04 -29.36
N PRO A 5 0.94 -20.98 -29.91
CA PRO A 5 1.58 -20.17 -30.93
C PRO A 5 2.03 -18.82 -30.33
N TYR A 6 3.30 -18.63 -30.07
CA TYR A 6 4.00 -17.34 -30.17
C TYR A 6 5.49 -17.60 -29.93
N GLY A 7 6.17 -17.97 -31.01
CA GLY A 7 7.61 -17.89 -31.10
C GLY A 7 7.97 -16.76 -32.06
N THR A 8 8.77 -15.82 -31.60
CA THR A 8 9.73 -15.12 -32.47
C THR A 8 10.92 -14.66 -31.64
N ARG A 9 12.03 -15.35 -31.84
CA ARG A 9 13.38 -14.89 -31.47
C ARG A 9 13.73 -13.69 -32.36
N ALA A 10 14.05 -12.57 -31.73
CA ALA A 10 14.85 -11.53 -32.39
C ALA A 10 16.21 -11.45 -31.69
N ALA A 11 17.23 -11.86 -32.38
CA ALA A 11 18.61 -11.66 -32.00
C ALA A 11 18.96 -10.18 -32.17
N ILE A 12 19.44 -9.53 -31.10
CA ILE A 12 20.12 -8.24 -31.20
C ILE A 12 21.59 -8.47 -30.81
N THR A 13 22.42 -8.44 -31.80
CA THR A 13 23.88 -8.42 -31.69
C THR A 13 24.36 -6.99 -31.43
N GLY A 14 25.21 -6.81 -30.44
CA GLY A 14 26.31 -5.85 -30.45
C GLY A 14 26.04 -4.46 -29.89
N CYS A 15 26.52 -4.17 -28.69
CA CYS A 15 27.48 -3.10 -28.47
C CYS A 15 28.12 -3.28 -27.08
N GLY A 16 29.45 -3.45 -27.07
CA GLY A 16 30.21 -3.67 -25.87
C GLY A 16 30.43 -2.36 -25.10
N ASN A 17 30.39 -2.49 -23.82
CA ASN A 17 31.41 -1.98 -22.89
C ASN A 17 31.11 -2.58 -21.50
N ASN A 18 31.88 -3.62 -21.23
CA ASN A 18 31.75 -4.43 -20.01
C ASN A 18 32.62 -3.79 -18.92
N THR A 19 32.11 -2.79 -18.22
CA THR A 19 32.62 -2.44 -16.91
C THR A 19 31.71 -3.09 -15.85
N ARG A 20 32.00 -4.36 -15.58
CA ARG A 20 31.45 -5.04 -14.40
C ARG A 20 31.96 -4.30 -13.16
N ILE A 21 31.06 -3.55 -12.52
CA ILE A 21 31.23 -3.16 -11.12
C ILE A 21 31.14 -4.47 -10.34
N PRO A 22 32.20 -4.90 -9.60
CA PRO A 22 32.12 -6.13 -8.83
C PRO A 22 31.02 -5.98 -7.78
N ALA A 23 30.07 -6.92 -7.77
CA ALA A 23 29.09 -7.03 -6.71
C ALA A 23 29.82 -7.09 -5.37
N PRO A 24 29.40 -6.32 -4.35
CA PRO A 24 29.99 -6.38 -3.03
C PRO A 24 29.80 -7.81 -2.50
N LYS A 25 30.89 -8.48 -2.15
CA LYS A 25 30.87 -9.77 -1.48
C LYS A 25 30.20 -9.58 -0.12
N ARG A 26 28.94 -10.01 0.01
CA ARG A 26 28.25 -10.03 1.29
C ARG A 26 28.80 -11.17 2.13
N THR A 27 29.38 -10.84 3.27
CA THR A 27 29.56 -11.78 4.37
C THR A 27 28.22 -11.89 5.12
N ALA A 28 27.76 -13.09 5.38
CA ALA A 28 26.54 -13.36 6.15
C ALA A 28 26.69 -12.67 7.53
N GLY A 29 25.93 -11.58 7.76
CA GLY A 29 25.97 -10.82 9.01
C GLY A 29 26.05 -9.30 8.88
N GLU A 30 26.28 -8.74 7.71
CA GLU A 30 26.26 -7.27 7.53
C GLU A 30 24.81 -6.77 7.50
N ARG A 31 24.42 -6.11 8.60
CA ARG A 31 23.15 -5.37 8.73
C ARG A 31 23.16 -4.21 7.73
N PHE A 32 22.09 -4.07 7.00
CA PHE A 32 21.86 -2.90 6.14
C PHE A 32 21.72 -1.68 7.06
N GLN A 33 22.77 -0.87 7.16
CA GLN A 33 22.69 0.41 7.83
C GLN A 33 22.01 1.38 6.86
N VAL A 34 20.83 1.90 7.25
CA VAL A 34 20.24 3.04 6.55
C VAL A 34 21.23 4.19 6.66
N PRO A 35 21.80 4.69 5.57
CA PRO A 35 22.74 5.80 5.65
C PRO A 35 22.06 6.98 6.37
N GLU A 36 22.77 7.67 7.27
CA GLU A 36 22.27 8.84 8.01
C GLU A 36 21.62 9.89 7.09
N ARG A 37 22.12 10.01 5.85
CA ARG A 37 21.55 10.85 4.81
C ARG A 37 20.12 10.44 4.41
N ILE A 38 19.79 9.15 4.43
CA ILE A 38 18.43 8.67 4.12
C ILE A 38 17.50 9.01 5.28
N ALA A 39 17.94 8.78 6.52
CA ALA A 39 17.19 9.16 7.70
C ALA A 39 16.94 10.67 7.75
N PHE A 40 17.96 11.48 7.42
CA PHE A 40 17.85 12.93 7.35
C PHE A 40 16.92 13.42 6.24
N LEU A 41 17.02 12.88 5.01
CA LEU A 41 16.15 13.22 3.88
C LEU A 41 14.69 12.79 4.13
N MET A 42 14.50 11.73 4.91
CA MET A 42 13.17 11.21 5.21
C MET A 42 12.50 11.86 6.41
N THR A 43 13.27 12.35 7.39
CA THR A 43 12.74 12.85 8.68
C THR A 43 13.13 14.30 9.01
N GLY A 44 14.09 14.88 8.28
CA GLY A 44 14.63 16.21 8.56
C GLY A 44 15.47 16.28 9.85
N ARG A 45 15.81 15.15 10.48
CA ARG A 45 16.60 15.05 11.73
C ARG A 45 17.78 14.10 11.58
N HIS A 46 18.90 14.42 12.18
CA HIS A 46 20.11 13.62 12.13
C HIS A 46 20.07 12.36 13.01
N THR A 47 19.19 12.33 14.02
CA THR A 47 18.99 11.17 14.90
C THR A 47 17.57 11.21 15.46
N PHE A 48 16.91 10.05 15.50
CA PHE A 48 15.68 9.84 16.25
C PHE A 48 16.09 9.38 17.66
N THR A 49 15.81 10.19 18.68
CA THR A 49 16.02 9.78 20.07
C THR A 49 14.70 9.30 20.68
N PRO A 50 14.71 8.24 21.49
CA PRO A 50 13.51 7.72 22.15
C PRO A 50 12.84 8.72 23.11
N GLU A 51 13.47 9.84 23.42
CA GLU A 51 12.98 10.86 24.33
C GLU A 51 11.99 11.87 23.71
N ASP A 52 11.73 11.79 22.41
CA ASP A 52 10.86 12.73 21.70
C ASP A 52 9.36 12.46 21.89
N GLY A 53 8.99 11.86 23.00
CA GLY A 53 7.67 12.03 23.57
C GLY A 53 6.64 10.97 23.23
N ALA A 54 5.98 10.48 24.25
CA ALA A 54 4.69 9.83 24.17
C ALA A 54 3.74 10.70 23.33
N PHE A 55 3.34 10.21 22.17
CA PHE A 55 2.38 10.88 21.30
C PHE A 55 1.00 10.86 21.95
N PRO A 56 0.29 11.99 22.00
CA PRO A 56 -1.11 11.92 22.30
C PRO A 56 -1.77 11.10 21.20
N ALA A 57 -2.40 10.01 21.56
CA ALA A 57 -3.32 9.28 20.71
C ALA A 57 -4.50 10.20 20.39
N ALA A 58 -4.31 11.10 19.42
CA ALA A 58 -5.41 11.81 18.79
C ALA A 58 -6.06 10.85 17.77
N ALA A 59 -6.62 9.76 18.29
CA ALA A 59 -7.77 9.18 17.66
C ALA A 59 -8.79 10.32 17.61
N TYR A 60 -9.12 10.82 16.41
CA TYR A 60 -10.38 11.50 16.22
C TYR A 60 -11.45 10.47 16.61
N PRO A 61 -12.11 10.61 17.76
CA PRO A 61 -13.28 9.79 18.02
C PRO A 61 -14.32 10.33 17.04
N PHE A 62 -14.48 9.64 15.90
CA PHE A 62 -15.74 9.77 15.20
C PHE A 62 -16.79 9.34 16.23
N PRO A 63 -17.73 10.22 16.61
CA PRO A 63 -18.82 9.79 17.47
C PRO A 63 -19.44 8.57 16.79
N GLU A 64 -19.74 7.53 17.54
CA GLU A 64 -20.56 6.41 17.09
C GLU A 64 -21.96 6.99 16.78
N ILE A 65 -22.08 7.61 15.60
CA ILE A 65 -23.37 7.98 15.05
C ILE A 65 -23.96 6.65 14.59
N PRO A 66 -25.11 6.20 15.12
CA PRO A 66 -25.76 5.00 14.64
C PRO A 66 -26.03 5.22 13.14
N MET A 67 -25.21 4.61 12.29
CA MET A 67 -25.36 4.75 10.84
C MET A 67 -26.69 4.17 10.44
N LEU A 68 -27.47 4.96 9.74
CA LEU A 68 -28.72 4.50 9.12
C LEU A 68 -28.35 3.30 8.21
N THR A 69 -28.77 2.11 8.58
CA THR A 69 -28.42 0.84 7.92
C THR A 69 -28.64 0.84 6.40
N SER A 70 -29.52 1.69 5.89
CA SER A 70 -29.75 1.86 4.45
C SER A 70 -28.65 2.64 3.74
N SER A 71 -28.06 3.66 4.38
CA SER A 71 -26.96 4.45 3.79
C SER A 71 -25.70 3.61 3.66
N GLN A 72 -25.36 2.83 4.68
CA GLN A 72 -24.23 1.90 4.64
C GLN A 72 -24.35 0.96 3.42
N LYS A 73 -25.52 0.35 3.23
CA LYS A 73 -25.76 -0.58 2.11
C LYS A 73 -25.60 0.07 0.72
N VAL A 74 -25.85 1.37 0.58
CA VAL A 74 -25.60 2.10 -0.67
C VAL A 74 -24.10 2.18 -0.94
N PHE A 75 -23.29 2.50 0.10
CA PHE A 75 -21.84 2.51 -0.02
C PHE A 75 -21.28 1.11 -0.25
N ASP A 76 -21.77 0.08 0.46
CA ASP A 76 -21.36 -1.32 0.22
C ASP A 76 -21.54 -1.74 -1.27
N VAL A 77 -22.66 -1.33 -1.88
CA VAL A 77 -22.90 -1.58 -3.31
C VAL A 77 -21.93 -0.82 -4.21
N LEU A 78 -21.63 0.45 -3.89
CA LEU A 78 -20.68 1.26 -4.65
C LEU A 78 -19.27 0.68 -4.56
N GLU A 79 -18.82 0.37 -3.36
CA GLU A 79 -17.49 -0.20 -3.09
C GLU A 79 -17.32 -1.58 -3.74
N PHE A 80 -18.37 -2.42 -3.68
CA PHE A 80 -18.38 -3.70 -4.39
C PHE A 80 -18.12 -3.53 -5.88
N LEU A 81 -18.80 -2.58 -6.54
CA LEU A 81 -18.61 -2.31 -7.95
C LEU A 81 -17.25 -1.67 -8.25
N CYS A 82 -16.70 -0.88 -7.35
CA CYS A 82 -15.35 -0.36 -7.47
C CYS A 82 -14.30 -1.47 -7.45
N ALA A 83 -14.44 -2.42 -6.53
CA ALA A 83 -13.49 -3.50 -6.32
C ALA A 83 -13.56 -4.61 -7.38
N ASN A 84 -14.77 -4.95 -7.82
CA ASN A 84 -15.01 -6.13 -8.67
C ASN A 84 -15.33 -5.78 -10.14
N GLY A 85 -15.51 -4.50 -10.47
CA GLY A 85 -15.86 -4.06 -11.81
C GLY A 85 -17.35 -4.23 -12.13
N PRO A 86 -17.73 -4.27 -13.41
CA PRO A 86 -19.13 -4.32 -13.84
C PRO A 86 -19.84 -5.63 -13.47
N HIS A 87 -21.02 -5.54 -12.83
CA HIS A 87 -21.83 -6.69 -12.39
C HIS A 87 -23.31 -6.46 -12.63
N LYS A 88 -24.08 -7.56 -12.72
CA LYS A 88 -25.54 -7.52 -12.72
C LYS A 88 -26.08 -7.35 -11.30
N ALA A 89 -27.24 -6.72 -11.14
CA ALA A 89 -27.87 -6.51 -9.84
C ALA A 89 -28.08 -7.81 -9.03
N LEU A 90 -28.31 -8.94 -9.70
CA LEU A 90 -28.46 -10.23 -9.04
C LEU A 90 -27.14 -10.73 -8.44
N GLU A 91 -26.02 -10.49 -9.10
CA GLU A 91 -24.70 -10.89 -8.64
C GLU A 91 -24.28 -10.05 -7.41
N VAL A 92 -24.50 -8.73 -7.47
CA VAL A 92 -24.32 -7.83 -6.32
C VAL A 92 -25.19 -8.26 -5.14
N SER A 93 -26.47 -8.60 -5.40
CA SER A 93 -27.42 -9.08 -4.36
C SER A 93 -26.92 -10.34 -3.66
N LYS A 94 -26.37 -11.29 -4.40
CA LYS A 94 -25.80 -12.53 -3.84
C LYS A 94 -24.53 -12.26 -3.05
N ALA A 95 -23.60 -11.47 -3.63
CA ALA A 95 -22.31 -11.19 -3.01
C ALA A 95 -22.45 -10.44 -1.68
N LEU A 96 -23.35 -9.46 -1.62
CA LEU A 96 -23.57 -8.65 -0.41
C LEU A 96 -24.67 -9.20 0.52
N SER A 97 -25.29 -10.35 0.19
CA SER A 97 -26.41 -10.93 0.94
C SER A 97 -27.58 -9.95 1.14
N LEU A 98 -27.85 -9.13 0.12
CA LEU A 98 -28.92 -8.12 0.12
C LEU A 98 -30.12 -8.58 -0.72
N GLN A 99 -31.32 -8.13 -0.37
CA GLN A 99 -32.52 -8.39 -1.20
C GLN A 99 -32.40 -7.69 -2.55
N LYS A 100 -32.75 -8.38 -3.63
CA LYS A 100 -32.66 -7.89 -5.02
C LYS A 100 -33.39 -6.54 -5.22
N SER A 101 -34.58 -6.36 -4.63
CA SER A 101 -35.33 -5.10 -4.70
C SER A 101 -34.56 -3.93 -4.05
N SER A 102 -33.87 -4.18 -2.93
CA SER A 102 -33.06 -3.18 -2.25
C SER A 102 -31.83 -2.80 -3.09
N VAL A 103 -31.14 -3.79 -3.69
CA VAL A 103 -30.00 -3.54 -4.57
C VAL A 103 -30.40 -2.70 -5.78
N HIS A 104 -31.54 -3.01 -6.42
CA HIS A 104 -32.05 -2.19 -7.53
C HIS A 104 -32.33 -0.75 -7.11
N ARG A 105 -32.90 -0.54 -5.93
CA ARG A 105 -33.15 0.81 -5.39
C ARG A 105 -31.84 1.55 -5.15
N PHE A 106 -30.83 0.90 -4.57
CA PHE A 106 -29.51 1.50 -4.31
C PHE A 106 -28.78 1.82 -5.61
N LEU A 107 -28.78 0.91 -6.58
CA LEU A 107 -28.21 1.13 -7.90
C LEU A 107 -28.88 2.31 -8.63
N ASN A 108 -30.20 2.42 -8.56
CA ASN A 108 -30.93 3.54 -9.17
C ASN A 108 -30.56 4.88 -8.51
N SER A 109 -30.44 4.93 -7.19
CA SER A 109 -29.95 6.12 -6.47
C SER A 109 -28.52 6.48 -6.90
N LEU A 110 -27.63 5.50 -7.02
CA LEU A 110 -26.25 5.73 -7.48
C LEU A 110 -26.19 6.20 -8.94
N ILE A 111 -27.13 5.77 -9.79
CA ILE A 111 -27.28 6.26 -11.17
C ILE A 111 -27.76 7.71 -11.17
N GLU A 112 -28.78 8.02 -10.38
CA GLU A 112 -29.31 9.38 -10.24
C GLU A 112 -28.25 10.37 -9.79
N PHE A 113 -27.40 9.96 -8.83
CA PHE A 113 -26.26 10.74 -8.38
C PHE A 113 -25.06 10.70 -9.34
N GLY A 114 -25.08 9.89 -10.39
CA GLY A 114 -24.05 9.82 -11.41
C GLY A 114 -22.81 9.02 -11.02
N TYR A 115 -22.84 8.23 -9.94
CA TYR A 115 -21.73 7.35 -9.52
C TYR A 115 -21.69 6.03 -10.27
N VAL A 116 -22.85 5.54 -10.70
CA VAL A 116 -23.00 4.29 -11.43
C VAL A 116 -23.70 4.56 -12.77
N ARG A 117 -23.41 3.76 -13.76
CA ARG A 117 -24.15 3.69 -15.01
C ARG A 117 -24.59 2.27 -15.26
N LYS A 118 -25.70 2.11 -15.97
CA LYS A 118 -26.17 0.83 -16.47
C LYS A 118 -25.92 0.76 -17.98
N ASP A 119 -25.41 -0.36 -18.43
CA ASP A 119 -25.34 -0.70 -19.83
C ASP A 119 -26.65 -1.41 -20.22
N ASP A 120 -27.43 -0.83 -21.14
CA ASP A 120 -28.75 -1.33 -21.51
C ASP A 120 -28.69 -2.62 -22.36
N GLN A 121 -27.58 -2.89 -23.05
CA GLN A 121 -27.41 -4.09 -23.86
C GLN A 121 -27.05 -5.30 -22.98
N THR A 122 -26.13 -5.12 -22.04
CA THR A 122 -25.64 -6.21 -21.19
C THR A 122 -26.36 -6.33 -19.86
N GLY A 123 -27.02 -5.23 -19.43
CA GLY A 123 -27.63 -5.11 -18.10
C GLY A 123 -26.65 -4.98 -16.95
N LEU A 124 -25.38 -4.71 -17.25
CA LEU A 124 -24.31 -4.54 -16.26
C LEU A 124 -24.34 -3.13 -15.69
N PHE A 125 -24.06 -3.04 -14.38
CA PHE A 125 -23.85 -1.79 -13.67
C PHE A 125 -22.35 -1.59 -13.45
N SER A 126 -21.86 -0.41 -13.78
CA SER A 126 -20.43 -0.05 -13.60
C SER A 126 -20.29 1.33 -12.98
N VAL A 127 -19.21 1.54 -12.22
CA VAL A 127 -18.88 2.85 -11.67
C VAL A 127 -18.49 3.83 -12.77
N THR A 128 -18.72 5.11 -12.52
CA THR A 128 -18.36 6.19 -13.43
C THR A 128 -17.05 6.86 -12.98
N LEU A 129 -16.48 7.71 -13.83
CA LEU A 129 -15.31 8.54 -13.48
C LEU A 129 -15.58 9.56 -12.38
N LYS A 130 -16.82 9.73 -11.93
CA LYS A 130 -17.15 10.60 -10.79
C LYS A 130 -16.47 10.15 -9.50
N VAL A 131 -16.30 8.83 -9.29
CA VAL A 131 -15.56 8.28 -8.14
C VAL A 131 -14.09 8.71 -8.21
N VAL A 132 -13.47 8.62 -9.39
CA VAL A 132 -12.09 9.07 -9.61
C VAL A 132 -11.97 10.59 -9.37
N GLN A 133 -12.94 11.37 -9.84
CA GLN A 133 -12.96 12.82 -9.62
C GLN A 133 -13.00 13.18 -8.14
N LEU A 134 -13.82 12.50 -7.33
CA LEU A 134 -13.86 12.72 -5.88
C LEU A 134 -12.51 12.40 -5.22
N GLY A 135 -11.93 11.25 -5.55
CA GLY A 135 -10.62 10.86 -5.04
C GLY A 135 -9.54 11.89 -5.41
N ALA A 136 -9.54 12.38 -6.65
CA ALA A 136 -8.60 13.41 -7.10
C ALA A 136 -8.78 14.73 -6.36
N MET A 137 -10.01 15.16 -6.11
CA MET A 137 -10.30 16.40 -5.34
C MET A 137 -9.79 16.32 -3.91
N VAL A 138 -9.84 15.17 -3.29
CA VAL A 138 -9.32 14.96 -1.93
C VAL A 138 -7.80 14.84 -1.98
N SER A 139 -7.26 14.03 -2.88
CA SER A 139 -5.81 13.79 -3.01
C SER A 139 -5.04 15.09 -3.26
N SER A 140 -5.60 16.01 -4.07
CA SER A 140 -4.96 17.31 -4.34
C SER A 140 -4.89 18.25 -3.13
N LYS A 141 -5.62 17.96 -2.04
CA LYS A 141 -5.65 18.73 -0.80
C LYS A 141 -4.83 18.10 0.32
N ILE A 142 -4.24 16.94 0.07
CA ILE A 142 -3.35 16.29 1.05
C ILE A 142 -1.96 16.91 0.89
N ASP A 143 -1.69 17.97 1.64
CA ASP A 143 -0.43 18.72 1.59
C ASP A 143 0.82 17.83 1.77
N MET A 144 0.73 16.78 2.59
CA MET A 144 1.82 15.83 2.80
C MET A 144 2.23 15.07 1.54
N VAL A 145 1.29 14.74 0.64
CA VAL A 145 1.60 14.04 -0.62
C VAL A 145 2.36 14.98 -1.56
N GLU A 146 1.94 16.23 -1.67
CA GLU A 146 2.63 17.21 -2.51
C GLU A 146 3.97 17.64 -1.91
N THR A 147 4.04 17.85 -0.60
CA THR A 147 5.29 18.16 0.11
C THR A 147 6.29 16.99 -0.02
N GLY A 148 5.82 15.76 0.14
CA GLY A 148 6.65 14.56 -0.01
C GLY A 148 7.17 14.31 -1.43
N ARG A 149 6.51 14.86 -2.44
CA ARG A 149 6.81 14.59 -3.86
C ARG A 149 8.23 14.96 -4.28
N SER A 150 8.75 16.10 -3.81
CA SER A 150 10.13 16.53 -4.11
C SER A 150 11.15 15.56 -3.53
N TYR A 151 10.94 15.15 -2.27
CA TYR A 151 11.79 14.18 -1.57
C TYR A 151 11.73 12.78 -2.23
N MET A 152 10.54 12.33 -2.63
CA MET A 152 10.38 11.06 -3.35
C MET A 152 11.17 11.05 -4.66
N ARG A 153 11.15 12.15 -5.42
CA ARG A 153 11.92 12.29 -6.67
C ARG A 153 13.42 12.31 -6.43
N GLU A 154 13.88 12.96 -5.37
CA GLU A 154 15.28 12.95 -4.98
C GLU A 154 15.73 11.54 -4.59
N LEU A 155 14.92 10.80 -3.82
CA LEU A 155 15.20 9.41 -3.47
C LEU A 155 15.27 8.52 -4.72
N VAL A 156 14.32 8.63 -5.66
CA VAL A 156 14.36 7.90 -6.93
C VAL A 156 15.60 8.26 -7.76
N ALA A 157 16.01 9.52 -7.75
CA ALA A 157 17.22 9.94 -8.47
C ALA A 157 18.52 9.41 -7.82
N THR A 158 18.50 9.21 -6.50
CA THR A 158 19.62 8.66 -5.73
C THR A 158 19.71 7.15 -5.84
N PHE A 159 18.56 6.47 -5.86
CA PHE A 159 18.42 5.01 -5.93
C PHE A 159 17.73 4.64 -7.25
N ASP A 160 18.50 4.60 -8.33
CA ASP A 160 18.02 4.48 -9.71
C ASP A 160 17.33 3.16 -10.05
N GLN A 161 17.33 2.18 -9.15
CA GLN A 161 16.64 0.90 -9.27
C GLN A 161 15.49 0.71 -8.28
N ALA A 162 15.24 1.69 -7.39
CA ALA A 162 14.24 1.58 -6.37
C ALA A 162 12.98 2.40 -6.69
N THR A 163 11.83 1.78 -6.47
CA THR A 163 10.54 2.48 -6.45
C THR A 163 10.35 3.11 -5.07
N VAL A 164 9.96 4.37 -5.04
CA VAL A 164 9.60 5.08 -3.82
C VAL A 164 8.09 5.11 -3.68
N SER A 165 7.58 4.66 -2.53
CA SER A 165 6.15 4.69 -2.24
C SER A 165 5.86 5.50 -0.99
N PHE A 166 4.77 6.27 -1.01
CA PHE A 166 4.25 7.04 0.11
C PHE A 166 2.86 6.55 0.47
N ALA A 167 2.62 6.29 1.76
CA ALA A 167 1.43 5.61 2.21
C ALA A 167 0.98 6.08 3.61
N THR A 168 -0.27 5.74 3.94
CA THR A 168 -0.85 5.88 5.28
C THR A 168 -1.51 4.58 5.71
N PHE A 169 -1.93 4.52 6.98
CA PHE A 169 -2.66 3.39 7.54
C PHE A 169 -4.17 3.67 7.52
N MET A 170 -4.95 2.79 6.92
CA MET A 170 -6.39 2.88 6.83
C MET A 170 -7.01 1.49 6.91
N ASP A 171 -8.01 1.31 7.77
CA ASP A 171 -8.78 0.07 7.92
C ASP A 171 -7.89 -1.18 8.12
N LYS A 172 -6.88 -1.07 8.98
CA LYS A 172 -5.89 -2.13 9.29
C LYS A 172 -5.02 -2.54 8.09
N GLN A 173 -5.03 -1.75 7.03
CA GLN A 173 -4.22 -1.94 5.82
C GLN A 173 -3.39 -0.70 5.50
N VAL A 174 -2.45 -0.86 4.60
CA VAL A 174 -1.68 0.25 4.04
C VAL A 174 -2.42 0.79 2.82
N LEU A 175 -2.72 2.08 2.81
CA LEU A 175 -3.18 2.79 1.63
C LEU A 175 -2.01 3.51 0.99
N VAL A 176 -1.59 3.06 -0.19
CA VAL A 176 -0.55 3.74 -0.97
C VAL A 176 -1.17 4.91 -1.73
N LEU A 177 -0.70 6.11 -1.41
CA LEU A 177 -1.20 7.35 -1.99
C LEU A 177 -0.41 7.78 -3.23
N ARG A 178 0.88 7.46 -3.24
CA ARG A 178 1.76 7.83 -4.34
C ARG A 178 2.91 6.85 -4.51
N ARG A 179 3.32 6.66 -5.79
CA ARG A 179 4.56 5.98 -6.18
C ARG A 179 5.33 6.83 -7.17
N GLU A 180 6.64 6.88 -7.00
CA GLU A 180 7.59 7.41 -7.98
C GLU A 180 8.50 6.28 -8.41
N TYR A 181 8.69 6.15 -9.73
CA TYR A 181 9.45 5.09 -10.36
C TYR A 181 10.75 5.62 -10.93
N PRO A 182 11.85 4.85 -10.88
CA PRO A 182 13.08 5.21 -11.57
C PRO A 182 12.86 5.28 -13.08
N ARG A 183 13.64 6.13 -13.75
CA ARG A 183 13.49 6.37 -15.21
C ARG A 183 13.66 5.11 -16.05
N ASN A 184 14.53 4.20 -15.62
CA ASN A 184 14.87 2.96 -16.32
C ASN A 184 14.15 1.74 -15.72
N CYS A 185 13.04 1.94 -15.02
CA CYS A 185 12.29 0.84 -14.43
C CYS A 185 11.64 0.00 -15.53
N VAL A 186 12.19 -1.18 -15.77
CA VAL A 186 11.68 -2.15 -16.73
C VAL A 186 10.42 -2.85 -16.16
N THR A 187 10.35 -2.98 -14.84
CA THR A 187 9.25 -3.66 -14.16
C THR A 187 8.59 -2.71 -13.18
N ARG A 188 7.41 -2.24 -13.49
CA ARG A 188 6.59 -1.53 -12.51
C ARG A 188 6.09 -2.53 -11.49
N ILE A 189 6.26 -2.22 -10.21
CA ILE A 189 5.66 -2.99 -9.13
C ILE A 189 4.16 -2.70 -9.18
N ASP A 190 3.40 -3.61 -9.78
CA ASP A 190 1.95 -3.48 -9.90
C ASP A 190 1.26 -4.05 -8.65
N LEU A 191 1.58 -3.46 -7.50
CA LEU A 191 0.88 -3.74 -6.27
C LEU A 191 -0.39 -2.91 -6.20
N SER A 192 -1.44 -3.47 -5.60
CA SER A 192 -2.68 -2.73 -5.34
C SER A 192 -2.40 -1.46 -4.52
N GLN A 193 -3.33 -0.51 -4.55
CA GLN A 193 -3.23 0.67 -3.69
C GLN A 193 -3.43 0.32 -2.20
N GLN A 194 -4.13 -0.77 -1.90
CA GLN A 194 -4.27 -1.32 -0.55
C GLN A 194 -3.39 -2.55 -0.40
N LEU A 195 -2.57 -2.58 0.64
CA LEU A 195 -1.63 -3.65 0.94
C LEU A 195 -1.81 -4.14 2.38
N PRO A 196 -1.63 -5.44 2.64
CA PRO A 196 -1.62 -5.95 4.01
C PRO A 196 -0.44 -5.34 4.78
N ALA A 197 -0.72 -4.89 6.03
CA ALA A 197 0.30 -4.18 6.79
C ALA A 197 1.33 -5.13 7.43
N TYR A 198 0.94 -6.36 7.77
CA TYR A 198 1.82 -7.30 8.47
C TYR A 198 3.02 -7.82 7.65
N CYS A 199 2.96 -7.77 6.32
CA CYS A 199 3.98 -8.35 5.43
C CYS A 199 4.52 -7.35 4.39
N THR A 200 4.43 -6.05 4.68
CA THR A 200 4.99 -5.00 3.84
C THR A 200 5.85 -4.05 4.69
N GLY A 201 6.95 -3.55 4.14
CA GLY A 201 7.80 -2.60 4.85
C GLY A 201 7.03 -1.36 5.31
N LEU A 202 6.19 -0.78 4.43
CA LEU A 202 5.30 0.35 4.78
C LEU A 202 4.39 0.02 5.95
N GLY A 203 3.74 -1.15 5.91
CA GLY A 203 2.80 -1.54 6.95
C GLY A 203 3.47 -1.81 8.29
N LYS A 204 4.60 -2.50 8.28
CA LYS A 204 5.37 -2.75 9.51
C LYS A 204 5.94 -1.44 10.08
N ALA A 205 6.37 -0.51 9.24
CA ALA A 205 6.79 0.82 9.70
C ALA A 205 5.64 1.60 10.35
N LEU A 206 4.43 1.55 9.79
CA LEU A 206 3.25 2.19 10.38
C LEU A 206 2.81 1.49 11.67
N LEU A 207 2.81 0.16 11.72
CA LEU A 207 2.45 -0.63 12.90
C LEU A 207 3.47 -0.46 14.04
N SER A 208 4.76 -0.30 13.74
CA SER A 208 5.80 -0.12 14.75
C SER A 208 5.63 1.16 15.59
N THR A 209 4.86 2.13 15.11
CA THR A 209 4.55 3.35 15.86
C THR A 209 3.44 3.19 16.89
N LYS A 210 2.70 2.08 16.82
CA LYS A 210 1.57 1.78 17.69
C LYS A 210 2.01 1.36 19.09
N SER A 211 1.07 1.40 20.05
CA SER A 211 1.28 0.80 21.36
C SER A 211 1.31 -0.72 21.27
N GLU A 212 1.84 -1.39 22.27
CA GLU A 212 1.85 -2.86 22.30
C GLU A 212 0.43 -3.43 22.33
N GLU A 213 -0.50 -2.78 23.01
CA GLU A 213 -1.91 -3.17 23.06
C GLU A 213 -2.57 -3.07 21.67
N GLU A 214 -2.30 -2.00 20.92
CA GLU A 214 -2.80 -1.81 19.55
C GLU A 214 -2.19 -2.85 18.59
N ILE A 215 -0.92 -3.22 18.78
CA ILE A 215 -0.25 -4.28 18.02
C ILE A 215 -0.91 -5.63 18.32
N ASP A 216 -1.15 -5.93 19.59
CA ASP A 216 -1.81 -7.18 20.03
C ASP A 216 -3.23 -7.27 19.47
N GLU A 217 -4.00 -6.17 19.50
CA GLU A 217 -5.32 -6.10 18.87
C GLU A 217 -5.26 -6.32 17.36
N TYR A 218 -4.28 -5.71 16.67
CA TYR A 218 -4.07 -5.93 15.25
C TYR A 218 -3.79 -7.41 14.95
N ILE A 219 -2.88 -8.03 15.68
CA ILE A 219 -2.51 -9.43 15.54
C ILE A 219 -3.71 -10.37 15.81
N ALA A 220 -4.53 -10.05 16.82
CA ALA A 220 -5.69 -10.86 17.16
C ALA A 220 -6.83 -10.78 16.13
N THR A 221 -6.96 -9.65 15.44
CA THR A 221 -8.13 -9.36 14.59
C THR A 221 -7.86 -9.47 13.09
N VAL A 222 -6.59 -9.38 12.65
CA VAL A 222 -6.25 -9.40 11.23
C VAL A 222 -5.74 -10.79 10.81
N PRO A 223 -6.44 -11.47 9.87
CA PRO A 223 -5.95 -12.72 9.33
C PRO A 223 -4.66 -12.49 8.52
N ARG A 224 -3.68 -13.38 8.71
CA ARG A 224 -2.38 -13.32 8.05
C ARG A 224 -2.23 -14.48 7.07
N THR A 225 -2.38 -14.16 5.79
CA THR A 225 -2.16 -15.11 4.68
C THR A 225 -0.67 -15.15 4.33
N ALA A 226 -0.11 -16.32 4.10
CA ALA A 226 1.24 -16.47 3.56
C ALA A 226 1.23 -16.16 2.06
N TYR A 227 1.93 -15.10 1.65
CA TYR A 227 2.14 -14.76 0.24
C TYR A 227 3.39 -15.45 -0.32
N THR A 228 4.39 -15.65 0.55
CA THR A 228 5.64 -16.35 0.26
C THR A 228 6.00 -17.26 1.44
N LEU A 229 7.11 -17.98 1.32
CA LEU A 229 7.68 -18.75 2.43
C LEU A 229 8.26 -17.85 3.55
N HIS A 230 8.49 -16.59 3.26
CA HIS A 230 9.09 -15.61 4.19
C HIS A 230 8.04 -14.77 4.93
N THR A 231 6.77 -14.82 4.51
CA THR A 231 5.68 -14.06 5.15
C THR A 231 5.57 -14.40 6.63
N LEU A 232 5.61 -13.38 7.49
CA LEU A 232 5.43 -13.53 8.93
C LEU A 232 3.94 -13.72 9.27
N THR A 233 3.50 -14.98 9.35
CA THR A 233 2.12 -15.33 9.74
C THR A 233 1.96 -15.59 11.23
N ASP A 234 3.04 -15.92 11.94
CA ASP A 234 3.05 -16.10 13.39
C ASP A 234 2.98 -14.75 14.11
N GLY A 235 2.03 -14.63 15.07
CA GLY A 235 1.76 -13.36 15.77
C GLY A 235 2.92 -12.89 16.66
N GLU A 236 3.53 -13.82 17.39
CA GLU A 236 4.64 -13.49 18.29
C GLU A 236 5.88 -13.03 17.53
N ARG A 237 6.19 -13.70 16.42
CA ARG A 237 7.29 -13.31 15.55
C ARG A 237 7.04 -11.96 14.90
N LEU A 238 5.81 -11.69 14.46
CA LEU A 238 5.42 -10.38 13.93
C LEU A 238 5.57 -9.29 14.99
N LYS A 239 5.08 -9.53 16.23
CA LYS A 239 5.24 -8.58 17.34
C LYS A 239 6.71 -8.26 17.61
N GLN A 240 7.56 -9.27 17.68
CA GLN A 240 9.01 -9.08 17.87
C GLN A 240 9.63 -8.26 16.74
N ASP A 241 9.26 -8.52 15.48
CA ASP A 241 9.75 -7.76 14.33
C ASP A 241 9.30 -6.30 14.38
N LEU A 242 8.04 -6.02 14.77
CA LEU A 242 7.51 -4.67 14.93
C LEU A 242 8.20 -3.89 16.06
N LEU A 243 8.46 -4.55 17.21
CA LEU A 243 9.20 -3.94 18.31
C LEU A 243 10.66 -3.63 17.93
N ALA A 244 11.30 -4.55 17.22
CA ALA A 244 12.64 -4.33 16.68
C ALA A 244 12.65 -3.20 15.63
N ALA A 245 11.62 -3.08 14.80
CA ALA A 245 11.46 -1.97 13.86
C ALA A 245 11.29 -0.63 14.58
N LYS A 246 10.55 -0.60 15.69
CA LYS A 246 10.39 0.58 16.55
C LYS A 246 11.74 1.06 17.10
N GLU A 247 12.55 0.14 17.60
CA GLU A 247 13.88 0.47 18.12
C GLU A 247 14.86 0.96 17.03
N LYS A 248 14.79 0.35 15.84
CA LYS A 248 15.63 0.72 14.69
C LYS A 248 15.21 2.03 14.03
N GLY A 249 13.93 2.43 14.18
CA GLY A 249 13.31 3.54 13.46
C GLY A 249 12.94 3.24 12.00
N TYR A 250 13.07 2.00 11.55
CA TYR A 250 12.67 1.56 10.21
C TYR A 250 12.22 0.10 10.22
N ALA A 251 11.41 -0.28 9.25
CA ALA A 251 10.96 -1.64 9.03
C ALA A 251 11.43 -2.17 7.67
N GLU A 252 11.57 -3.48 7.57
CA GLU A 252 11.99 -4.18 6.36
C GLU A 252 10.94 -5.21 5.97
N ASP A 253 10.75 -5.38 4.67
CA ASP A 253 10.07 -6.52 4.06
C ASP A 253 11.10 -7.22 3.19
N ILE A 254 11.49 -8.41 3.57
CA ILE A 254 12.48 -9.23 2.87
C ILE A 254 11.74 -10.40 2.24
N SER A 255 11.23 -10.17 1.03
CA SER A 255 10.48 -11.18 0.27
C SER A 255 9.21 -11.71 0.97
N GLU A 256 8.55 -10.89 1.81
CA GLU A 256 7.36 -11.32 2.53
C GLU A 256 6.08 -11.20 1.70
N ILE A 257 5.92 -10.09 0.95
CA ILE A 257 4.77 -9.89 0.05
C ILE A 257 5.02 -10.50 -1.34
N SER A 258 6.28 -10.63 -1.75
CA SER A 258 6.69 -11.20 -3.05
C SER A 258 8.13 -11.67 -2.96
N ASP A 259 8.43 -12.88 -3.48
CA ASP A 259 9.74 -13.53 -3.40
C ASP A 259 10.91 -12.70 -3.95
N SER A 260 10.64 -11.82 -4.89
CA SER A 260 11.66 -10.98 -5.54
C SER A 260 11.70 -9.53 -5.05
N LEU A 261 10.92 -9.18 -4.02
CA LEU A 261 10.80 -7.80 -3.56
C LEU A 261 11.46 -7.63 -2.20
N HIS A 262 12.38 -6.65 -2.10
CA HIS A 262 12.87 -6.16 -0.82
C HIS A 262 12.45 -4.71 -0.65
N CYS A 263 12.02 -4.37 0.57
CA CYS A 263 11.52 -3.04 0.88
C CYS A 263 12.06 -2.58 2.24
N VAL A 264 12.50 -1.34 2.31
CA VAL A 264 12.81 -0.64 3.56
C VAL A 264 11.87 0.55 3.69
N ALA A 265 11.28 0.73 4.85
CA ALA A 265 10.34 1.81 5.10
C ALA A 265 10.57 2.48 6.44
N VAL A 266 10.30 3.79 6.49
CA VAL A 266 10.32 4.57 7.72
C VAL A 266 8.96 5.22 7.95
N PRO A 267 8.49 5.29 9.21
CA PRO A 267 7.29 6.05 9.56
C PRO A 267 7.60 7.54 9.57
N ILE A 268 6.60 8.34 9.22
CA ILE A 268 6.63 9.79 9.26
C ILE A 268 5.46 10.25 10.11
N LEU A 269 5.77 10.89 11.23
CA LEU A 269 4.78 11.43 12.15
C LEU A 269 4.75 12.95 11.98
N THR A 270 3.57 13.50 11.78
CA THR A 270 3.40 14.94 11.67
C THR A 270 2.99 15.56 13.02
N PRO A 271 3.33 16.84 13.27
CA PRO A 271 2.94 17.54 14.51
C PRO A 271 1.42 17.54 14.77
N HIS A 272 0.62 17.36 13.73
CA HIS A 272 -0.84 17.34 13.82
C HIS A 272 -1.43 15.91 13.91
N GLY A 273 -0.62 14.91 14.28
CA GLY A 273 -1.07 13.54 14.51
C GLY A 273 -1.27 12.69 13.24
N GLY A 274 -0.86 13.18 12.08
CA GLY A 274 -0.88 12.37 10.84
C GLY A 274 0.20 11.30 10.86
N LEU A 275 -0.17 10.05 10.56
CA LEU A 275 0.73 8.91 10.47
C LEU A 275 0.90 8.48 9.02
N TRP A 276 2.12 8.57 8.52
CA TRP A 276 2.50 8.26 7.15
C TRP A 276 3.73 7.35 7.14
N ALA A 277 4.02 6.75 6.00
CA ALA A 277 5.28 6.05 5.79
C ALA A 277 5.79 6.28 4.37
N ILE A 278 7.10 6.23 4.22
CA ILE A 278 7.77 6.23 2.92
C ILE A 278 8.65 4.99 2.83
N SER A 279 8.70 4.38 1.65
CA SER A 279 9.51 3.20 1.41
C SER A 279 10.33 3.30 0.14
N LEU A 280 11.45 2.58 0.16
CA LEU A 280 12.26 2.20 -0.99
C LEU A 280 12.06 0.72 -1.24
N SER A 281 11.62 0.36 -2.44
CA SER A 281 11.39 -1.03 -2.83
C SER A 281 12.17 -1.35 -4.10
N GLY A 282 12.91 -2.44 -4.07
CA GLY A 282 13.73 -2.90 -5.19
C GLY A 282 13.54 -4.39 -5.45
N HIS A 283 13.79 -4.82 -6.69
CA HIS A 283 13.87 -6.24 -7.00
C HIS A 283 15.19 -6.81 -6.50
N CYS A 284 15.10 -7.90 -5.77
CA CYS A 284 16.26 -8.75 -5.49
C CYS A 284 16.56 -9.53 -6.78
N SER A 285 17.64 -9.15 -7.48
CA SER A 285 18.17 -10.04 -8.52
C SER A 285 18.76 -11.28 -7.81
N VAL A 286 18.10 -12.40 -7.99
CA VAL A 286 18.60 -13.72 -7.58
C VAL A 286 19.85 -14.08 -8.36
#